data_da511bfcc82f1ce4d7854d6c54b4999e
#
_entry.id   da511bfcc82f1ce4d7854d6c54b4999e
#
_cell.length_a   1.000
_cell.length_b   1.000
_cell.length_c   1.000
_cell.angle_alpha   90.00
_cell.angle_beta   90.00
_cell.angle_gamma   90.00
#
_symmetry.space_group_name_H-M   'P 1'
#
loop_
_entity.id
_entity.type
_entity.pdbx_description
1 polymer ?
#
loop_
_entity_poly.entity_id
_entity_poly.type
_entity_poly.pdbx_seq_one_letter_code
_entity_poly.pdbx_strand_id
1 'polypeptide(L)'
;MLDYIATGALAPAHVEAIVSGVCDGCRQAGAALLGGETAELPGMYADGHYDLAATAVGVVERAKILGPDRVQVGDVVLGLASDGLHSNGYSLARKALLDPAYAGLQLDATLPGSDMSVAAALLRPTRIYVKSM
;
A
#
# COMPACT_ATOMS: atom_id res chain seq x y z
N MET A 1 2.37 -8.10 13.22
CA MET A 1 1.44 -8.04 12.09
C MET A 1 1.15 -9.46 11.61
N LEU A 2 -0.06 -9.71 11.15
CA LEU A 2 -0.47 -10.95 10.49
C LEU A 2 -0.99 -10.55 9.11
N ASP A 3 -0.58 -11.26 8.06
CA ASP A 3 -1.06 -11.05 6.70
C ASP A 3 -2.08 -12.09 6.25
N TYR A 4 -2.78 -11.80 5.19
CA TYR A 4 -3.70 -12.69 4.52
C TYR A 4 -3.58 -12.48 3.02
N ILE A 5 -3.39 -13.58 2.29
CA ILE A 5 -3.31 -13.59 0.83
C ILE A 5 -4.42 -14.49 0.31
N ALA A 6 -5.32 -13.95 -0.52
CA ALA A 6 -6.36 -14.72 -1.21
C ALA A 6 -6.13 -14.65 -2.73
N THR A 7 -6.18 -15.79 -3.41
CA THR A 7 -5.95 -15.89 -4.86
C THR A 7 -6.77 -17.02 -5.47
N GLY A 8 -6.95 -17.02 -6.79
CA GLY A 8 -7.63 -18.11 -7.52
C GLY A 8 -6.78 -19.36 -7.65
N ALA A 9 -5.47 -19.20 -7.81
CA ALA A 9 -4.49 -20.27 -7.89
C ALA A 9 -3.17 -19.81 -7.26
N LEU A 10 -2.57 -20.66 -6.43
CA LEU A 10 -1.31 -20.38 -5.77
C LEU A 10 -0.13 -20.54 -6.75
N ALA A 11 0.65 -19.48 -6.85
CA ALA A 11 1.94 -19.48 -7.53
C ALA A 11 3.04 -19.15 -6.51
N PRO A 12 3.88 -20.11 -6.09
CA PRO A 12 4.85 -19.93 -5.01
C PRO A 12 5.74 -18.69 -5.19
N ALA A 13 6.21 -18.42 -6.42
CA ALA A 13 7.03 -17.25 -6.70
C ALA A 13 6.29 -15.92 -6.48
N HIS A 14 4.99 -15.87 -6.77
CA HIS A 14 4.18 -14.68 -6.49
C HIS A 14 3.98 -14.47 -5.00
N VAL A 15 3.67 -15.54 -4.28
CA VAL A 15 3.50 -15.50 -2.81
C VAL A 15 4.80 -15.05 -2.15
N GLU A 16 5.95 -15.59 -2.57
CA GLU A 16 7.27 -15.18 -2.07
C GLU A 16 7.52 -13.69 -2.28
N ALA A 17 7.24 -13.17 -3.48
CA ALA A 17 7.41 -11.75 -3.79
C ALA A 17 6.49 -10.86 -2.93
N ILE A 18 5.22 -11.25 -2.74
CA ILE A 18 4.27 -10.53 -1.89
C ILE A 18 4.76 -10.51 -0.44
N VAL A 19 5.08 -11.66 0.14
CA VAL A 19 5.55 -11.78 1.53
C VAL A 19 6.86 -11.02 1.72
N SER A 20 7.76 -11.03 0.75
CA SER A 20 8.98 -10.22 0.79
C SER A 20 8.68 -8.73 0.90
N GLY A 21 7.73 -8.22 0.10
CA GLY A 21 7.27 -6.83 0.19
C GLY A 21 6.64 -6.49 1.54
N VAL A 22 5.83 -7.39 2.08
CA VAL A 22 5.23 -7.25 3.43
C VAL A 22 6.32 -7.21 4.50
N CYS A 23 7.34 -8.06 4.41
CA CYS A 23 8.50 -8.07 5.31
C CYS A 23 9.28 -6.76 5.26
N ASP A 24 9.47 -6.20 4.06
CA ASP A 24 10.14 -4.91 3.89
C ASP A 24 9.36 -3.77 4.54
N GLY A 25 8.05 -3.74 4.35
CA GLY A 25 7.15 -2.80 5.03
C GLY A 25 7.22 -2.94 6.55
N CYS A 26 7.18 -4.16 7.07
CA CYS A 26 7.32 -4.44 8.50
C CYS A 26 8.65 -3.94 9.07
N ARG A 27 9.78 -4.19 8.37
CA ARG A 27 11.09 -3.69 8.79
C ARG A 27 11.14 -2.17 8.85
N GLN A 28 10.59 -1.49 7.86
CA GLN A 28 10.50 -0.03 7.83
C GLN A 28 9.65 0.51 8.98
N ALA A 29 8.52 -0.14 9.27
CA ALA A 29 7.62 0.22 10.36
C ALA A 29 8.18 -0.13 11.76
N GLY A 30 9.18 -1.00 11.84
CA GLY A 30 9.65 -1.55 13.12
C GLY A 30 8.68 -2.56 13.72
N ALA A 31 7.89 -3.22 12.89
CA ALA A 31 6.92 -4.25 13.26
C ALA A 31 7.44 -5.66 12.94
N ALA A 32 7.03 -6.65 13.70
CA ALA A 32 7.29 -8.06 13.40
C ALA A 32 6.13 -8.63 12.53
N LEU A 33 6.46 -9.32 11.46
CA LEU A 33 5.53 -10.21 10.77
C LEU A 33 5.57 -11.56 11.50
N LEU A 34 4.48 -11.92 12.17
CA LEU A 34 4.41 -13.11 13.02
C LEU A 34 3.87 -14.34 12.29
N GLY A 35 3.23 -14.12 11.16
CA GLY A 35 2.59 -15.16 10.36
C GLY A 35 1.44 -14.59 9.56
N GLY A 36 0.61 -15.46 9.04
CA GLY A 36 -0.55 -15.10 8.24
C GLY A 36 -1.28 -16.32 7.73
N GLU A 37 -2.10 -16.13 6.70
CA GLU A 37 -2.85 -17.19 6.03
C GLU A 37 -2.82 -16.96 4.53
N THR A 38 -2.76 -18.05 3.78
CA THR A 38 -2.87 -18.02 2.32
C THR A 38 -4.03 -18.92 1.89
N ALA A 39 -5.04 -18.32 1.25
CA ALA A 39 -6.23 -19.01 0.80
C ALA A 39 -6.25 -19.15 -0.74
N GLU A 40 -6.43 -20.37 -1.21
CA GLU A 40 -6.70 -20.65 -2.63
C GLU A 40 -8.20 -20.78 -2.82
N LEU A 41 -8.79 -19.91 -3.63
CA LEU A 41 -10.24 -19.76 -3.83
C LEU A 41 -10.57 -19.84 -5.34
N PRO A 42 -10.49 -21.05 -5.94
CA PRO A 42 -10.78 -21.24 -7.35
C PRO A 42 -12.21 -20.80 -7.70
N GLY A 43 -12.36 -20.07 -8.82
CA GLY A 43 -13.64 -19.56 -9.26
C GLY A 43 -14.11 -18.26 -8.59
N MET A 44 -13.45 -17.82 -7.51
CA MET A 44 -13.68 -16.53 -6.87
C MET A 44 -12.78 -15.44 -7.45
N TYR A 45 -11.56 -15.78 -7.79
CA TYR A 45 -10.58 -14.88 -8.40
C TYR A 45 -10.26 -15.36 -9.81
N ALA A 46 -10.09 -14.42 -10.75
CA ALA A 46 -9.54 -14.69 -12.06
C ALA A 46 -8.03 -15.02 -11.95
N ASP A 47 -7.50 -15.64 -12.99
CA ASP A 47 -6.08 -16.00 -13.04
C ASP A 47 -5.18 -14.76 -12.83
N GLY A 48 -4.22 -14.88 -11.93
CA GLY A 48 -3.30 -13.81 -11.57
C GLY A 48 -3.87 -12.73 -10.67
N HIS A 49 -5.17 -12.78 -10.34
CA HIS A 49 -5.78 -11.85 -9.39
C HIS A 49 -5.62 -12.34 -7.95
N TYR A 50 -5.40 -11.41 -7.06
CA TYR A 50 -5.26 -11.68 -5.63
C TYR A 50 -5.71 -10.48 -4.80
N ASP A 51 -6.08 -10.75 -3.56
CA ASP A 51 -6.33 -9.74 -2.53
C ASP A 51 -5.36 -9.89 -1.37
N LEU A 52 -5.01 -8.78 -0.77
CA LEU A 52 -4.17 -8.72 0.42
C LEU A 52 -4.92 -8.04 1.55
N ALA A 53 -4.85 -8.62 2.73
CA ALA A 53 -5.31 -8.00 3.95
C ALA A 53 -4.26 -8.15 5.05
N ALA A 54 -4.27 -7.27 6.04
CA ALA A 54 -3.37 -7.41 7.18
C ALA A 54 -4.04 -6.92 8.46
N THR A 55 -3.67 -7.56 9.57
CA THR A 55 -4.04 -7.13 10.91
C THR A 55 -2.79 -6.71 11.66
N ALA A 56 -2.76 -5.47 12.15
CA ALA A 56 -1.71 -4.97 13.02
C ALA A 56 -2.22 -4.85 14.45
N VAL A 57 -1.43 -5.36 15.39
CA VAL A 57 -1.66 -5.17 16.82
C VAL A 57 -0.50 -4.40 17.39
N GLY A 58 -0.78 -3.33 18.12
CA GLY A 58 0.22 -2.52 18.79
C GLY A 58 -0.18 -2.25 20.24
N VAL A 59 0.78 -1.78 21.02
CA VAL A 59 0.58 -1.39 22.41
C VAL A 59 1.12 0.02 22.60
N VAL A 60 0.36 0.85 23.30
CA VAL A 60 0.76 2.20 23.65
C VAL A 60 0.39 2.49 25.10
N GLU A 61 1.24 3.21 25.81
CA GLU A 61 0.90 3.70 27.15
C GLU A 61 -0.32 4.61 27.09
N ARG A 62 -1.29 4.39 27.98
CA ARG A 62 -2.55 5.14 27.98
C ARG A 62 -2.35 6.67 27.98
N ALA A 63 -1.36 7.14 28.72
CA ALA A 63 -1.02 8.57 28.79
C ALA A 63 -0.39 9.13 27.50
N LYS A 64 0.05 8.26 26.57
CA LYS A 64 0.71 8.64 25.31
C LYS A 64 -0.21 8.51 24.09
N ILE A 65 -1.45 8.08 24.29
CA ILE A 65 -2.41 7.98 23.19
C ILE A 65 -2.57 9.37 22.54
N LEU A 66 -2.39 9.42 21.23
CA LEU A 66 -2.66 10.61 20.44
C LEU A 66 -4.17 10.69 20.17
N GLY A 67 -4.77 11.78 20.55
CA GLY A 67 -6.21 11.98 20.39
C GLY A 67 -6.59 13.46 20.32
N PRO A 68 -7.86 13.76 19.99
CA PRO A 68 -8.33 15.12 19.81
C PRO A 68 -8.17 15.98 21.07
N ASP A 69 -8.23 15.37 22.27
CA ASP A 69 -8.10 16.07 23.55
C ASP A 69 -6.71 16.70 23.76
N ARG A 70 -5.72 16.32 22.94
CA ARG A 70 -4.36 16.88 23.02
C ARG A 70 -4.16 18.06 22.07
N VAL A 71 -5.08 18.30 21.15
CA VAL A 71 -4.99 19.39 20.17
C VAL A 71 -5.41 20.70 20.81
N GLN A 72 -4.58 21.73 20.69
CA GLN A 72 -4.78 23.03 21.33
C GLN A 72 -4.64 24.18 20.34
N VAL A 73 -5.25 25.31 20.70
CA VAL A 73 -5.05 26.55 19.94
C VAL A 73 -3.59 26.99 20.06
N GLY A 74 -2.95 27.19 18.92
CA GLY A 74 -1.51 27.52 18.83
C GLY A 74 -0.64 26.35 18.39
N ASP A 75 -1.20 25.16 18.24
CA ASP A 75 -0.49 24.01 17.67
C ASP A 75 -0.06 24.29 16.22
N VAL A 76 1.09 23.73 15.85
CA VAL A 76 1.64 23.85 14.50
C VAL A 76 1.22 22.65 13.66
N VAL A 77 0.68 22.92 12.48
CA VAL A 77 0.33 21.88 11.51
C VAL A 77 1.57 21.55 10.65
N LEU A 78 2.01 20.30 10.71
CA LEU A 78 3.11 19.80 9.89
C LEU A 78 2.57 18.96 8.73
N GLY A 79 3.06 19.23 7.52
CA GLY A 79 2.78 18.42 6.34
C GLY A 79 3.94 17.46 6.04
N LEU A 80 3.63 16.18 5.86
CA LEU A 80 4.57 15.19 5.37
C LEU A 80 4.28 14.91 3.90
N ALA A 81 5.29 15.01 3.04
CA ALA A 81 5.14 14.73 1.62
C ALA A 81 4.73 13.27 1.40
N SER A 82 3.77 13.04 0.52
CA SER A 82 3.41 11.71 0.05
C SER A 82 4.49 11.14 -0.88
N ASP A 83 4.41 9.84 -1.13
CA ASP A 83 5.25 9.14 -2.10
C ASP A 83 4.34 8.47 -3.15
N GLY A 84 3.86 9.27 -4.10
CA GLY A 84 2.88 8.84 -5.09
C GLY A 84 1.44 8.87 -4.55
N LEU A 85 0.58 8.01 -5.12
CA LEU A 85 -0.86 7.96 -4.83
C LEU A 85 -1.21 7.35 -3.48
N HIS A 86 -0.26 6.63 -2.86
CA HIS A 86 -0.50 5.81 -1.69
C HIS A 86 -1.55 4.70 -1.97
N SER A 87 -2.56 4.58 -1.08
CA SER A 87 -3.50 3.46 -1.10
C SER A 87 -4.84 3.77 -1.78
N ASN A 88 -5.10 5.02 -2.16
CA ASN A 88 -6.41 5.45 -2.65
C ASN A 88 -6.32 6.23 -3.95
N GLY A 89 -7.46 6.35 -4.65
CA GLY A 89 -7.56 7.15 -5.85
C GLY A 89 -7.18 6.43 -7.15
N TYR A 90 -6.89 5.13 -7.12
CA TYR A 90 -6.44 4.37 -8.30
C TYR A 90 -7.48 4.27 -9.40
N SER A 91 -8.76 4.20 -9.09
CA SER A 91 -9.82 4.17 -10.10
C SER A 91 -9.80 5.44 -10.96
N LEU A 92 -9.66 6.61 -10.32
CA LEU A 92 -9.55 7.88 -11.03
C LEU A 92 -8.22 8.00 -11.77
N ALA A 93 -7.10 7.66 -11.12
CA ALA A 93 -5.78 7.73 -11.73
C ALA A 93 -5.67 6.85 -12.99
N ARG A 94 -6.14 5.60 -12.93
CA ARG A 94 -6.18 4.70 -14.10
C ARG A 94 -7.06 5.26 -15.20
N LYS A 95 -8.23 5.78 -14.86
CA LYS A 95 -9.12 6.39 -15.84
C LYS A 95 -8.47 7.60 -16.50
N ALA A 96 -7.88 8.49 -15.74
CA ALA A 96 -7.25 9.71 -16.26
C ALA A 96 -6.00 9.41 -17.13
N LEU A 97 -5.21 8.43 -16.75
CA LEU A 97 -3.93 8.13 -17.42
C LEU A 97 -4.06 7.11 -18.57
N LEU A 98 -4.85 6.03 -18.37
CA LEU A 98 -4.85 4.90 -19.28
C LEU A 98 -6.03 4.88 -20.25
N ASP A 99 -7.17 5.51 -19.89
CA ASP A 99 -8.34 5.54 -20.75
C ASP A 99 -8.07 6.41 -21.99
N PRO A 100 -8.29 5.88 -23.23
CA PRO A 100 -8.09 6.63 -24.48
C PRO A 100 -8.97 7.89 -24.61
N ALA A 101 -10.07 7.97 -23.87
CA ALA A 101 -10.91 9.17 -23.82
C ALA A 101 -10.24 10.34 -23.06
N TYR A 102 -9.15 10.07 -22.36
CA TYR A 102 -8.36 11.05 -21.63
C TYR A 102 -6.91 11.04 -22.12
N ALA A 103 -5.94 10.69 -21.26
CA ALA A 103 -4.53 10.71 -21.65
C ALA A 103 -4.10 9.52 -22.55
N GLY A 104 -4.78 8.36 -22.43
CA GLY A 104 -4.53 7.17 -23.26
C GLY A 104 -3.09 6.64 -23.21
N LEU A 105 -2.38 6.87 -22.11
CA LEU A 105 -0.99 6.45 -21.96
C LEU A 105 -0.87 4.94 -21.80
N GLN A 106 0.23 4.39 -22.32
CA GLN A 106 0.59 3.00 -22.05
C GLN A 106 1.35 2.91 -20.71
N LEU A 107 1.35 1.72 -20.09
CA LEU A 107 1.98 1.51 -18.78
C LEU A 107 3.50 1.74 -18.80
N ASP A 108 4.15 1.48 -19.92
CA ASP A 108 5.58 1.68 -20.14
C ASP A 108 5.94 3.10 -20.61
N ALA A 109 4.92 3.90 -20.98
CA ALA A 109 5.14 5.30 -21.37
C ALA A 109 5.66 6.14 -20.19
N THR A 110 6.49 7.11 -20.49
CA THR A 110 6.97 8.09 -19.49
C THR A 110 5.79 8.95 -19.00
N LEU A 111 5.62 9.03 -17.69
CA LEU A 111 4.60 9.89 -17.08
C LEU A 111 4.97 11.38 -17.32
N PRO A 112 4.07 12.19 -17.89
CA PRO A 112 4.33 13.61 -18.11
C PRO A 112 4.78 14.36 -16.84
N GLY A 113 5.90 15.07 -16.92
CA GLY A 113 6.48 15.78 -15.77
C GLY A 113 7.30 14.92 -14.82
N SER A 114 7.61 13.68 -15.19
CA SER A 114 8.41 12.74 -14.41
C SER A 114 9.39 12.00 -15.34
N ASP A 115 10.40 11.37 -14.75
CA ASP A 115 11.33 10.44 -15.40
C ASP A 115 10.90 8.96 -15.25
N MET A 116 9.79 8.70 -14.55
CA MET A 116 9.25 7.37 -14.31
C MET A 116 8.26 6.95 -15.40
N SER A 117 8.13 5.64 -15.62
CA SER A 117 7.00 5.10 -16.39
C SER A 117 5.68 5.24 -15.61
N VAL A 118 4.56 5.22 -16.34
CA VAL A 118 3.22 5.22 -15.74
C VAL A 118 3.07 4.04 -14.76
N ALA A 119 3.52 2.85 -15.14
CA ALA A 119 3.50 1.67 -14.26
C ALA A 119 4.30 1.91 -12.98
N ALA A 120 5.54 2.41 -13.08
CA ALA A 120 6.39 2.66 -11.92
C ALA A 120 5.76 3.70 -10.98
N ALA A 121 5.14 4.74 -11.51
CA ALA A 121 4.47 5.77 -10.73
C ALA A 121 3.22 5.23 -10.02
N LEU A 122 2.42 4.40 -10.71
CA LEU A 122 1.21 3.78 -10.14
C LEU A 122 1.53 2.69 -9.11
N LEU A 123 2.67 2.00 -9.26
CA LEU A 123 3.10 0.92 -8.35
C LEU A 123 4.00 1.43 -7.21
N ARG A 124 4.22 2.73 -7.10
CA ARG A 124 5.07 3.28 -6.05
C ARG A 124 4.49 2.98 -4.67
N PRO A 125 5.27 2.31 -3.77
CA PRO A 125 4.77 1.93 -2.46
C PRO A 125 4.38 3.15 -1.61
N THR A 126 3.35 3.00 -0.79
CA THR A 126 2.97 4.01 0.21
C THR A 126 4.13 4.26 1.16
N ARG A 127 4.46 5.53 1.39
CA ARG A 127 5.46 5.91 2.40
C ARG A 127 5.00 5.47 3.79
N ILE A 128 5.92 4.86 4.54
CA ILE A 128 5.65 4.40 5.91
C ILE A 128 6.07 5.50 6.87
N TYR A 129 5.11 6.06 7.62
CA TYR A 129 5.29 7.19 8.53
C TYR A 129 5.42 6.76 10.00
N VAL A 130 5.33 5.45 10.29
CA VAL A 130 5.22 4.90 11.66
C VAL A 130 6.29 5.43 12.60
N LYS A 131 7.55 5.58 12.12
CA LYS A 131 8.66 6.08 12.96
C LYS A 131 8.67 7.61 13.11
N SER A 132 7.88 8.32 12.32
CA SER A 132 7.79 9.79 12.36
C SER A 132 6.64 10.27 13.22
N MET A 133 5.72 9.38 13.55
CA MET A 133 4.55 9.62 14.38
C MET A 133 4.76 9.12 15.79
#